data_8c0cc180425f945e72305c81f67e6cfe
#
_entry.id   8c0cc180425f945e72305c81f67e6cfe
#
_cell.length_a   1.000
_cell.length_b   1.000
_cell.length_c   1.000
_cell.angle_alpha   90.00
_cell.angle_beta   90.00
_cell.angle_gamma   90.00
#
_symmetry.space_group_name_H-M   'P 1'
#
loop_
_entity.id
_entity.type
_entity.pdbx_description
1 polymer ?
#
loop_
_entity_poly.entity_id
_entity_poly.type
_entity_poly.pdbx_seq_one_letter_code
_entity_poly.pdbx_strand_id
1 'polypeptide(L)'
;INIYLEDTYNSSYTNLKNQDFVMFSSTNLSDVGRFNLITTPVTLSVDDITNNNQIRIYKSQGANYITVDGLSNTNGDVDFKLYNITGALVMSKTLDSNENRQHISSENLINGVYFAVLNNGTLASSKLFIK
;
A
#
# COMPACT_ATOMS: atom_id res chain seq x y z
N ILE A 1 9.85 -6.70 -8.07
CA ILE A 1 10.80 -7.68 -7.48
C ILE A 1 12.20 -7.19 -7.78
N ASN A 2 13.00 -7.01 -6.75
CA ASN A 2 14.43 -6.78 -6.91
C ASN A 2 15.15 -8.12 -6.76
N ILE A 3 16.09 -8.36 -7.66
CA ILE A 3 16.92 -9.56 -7.66
C ILE A 3 18.35 -9.13 -7.33
N TYR A 4 18.91 -9.74 -6.31
CA TYR A 4 20.28 -9.50 -5.87
C TYR A 4 21.11 -10.76 -6.05
N LEU A 5 22.35 -10.58 -6.50
CA LEU A 5 23.39 -11.60 -6.40
C LEU A 5 24.17 -11.35 -5.11
N GLU A 6 24.12 -12.31 -4.20
CA GLU A 6 24.96 -12.33 -3.00
C GLU A 6 26.25 -13.10 -3.29
N ASP A 7 27.39 -12.50 -3.02
CA ASP A 7 28.68 -13.17 -2.94
C ASP A 7 29.03 -13.40 -1.47
N THR A 8 28.85 -14.61 -0.99
CA THR A 8 29.09 -14.96 0.41
C THR A 8 30.54 -14.86 0.83
N TYR A 9 31.48 -14.96 -0.12
CA TYR A 9 32.91 -14.84 0.14
C TYR A 9 33.31 -13.40 0.47
N ASN A 10 32.76 -12.43 -0.25
CA ASN A 10 33.05 -11.00 -0.05
C ASN A 10 31.99 -10.28 0.78
N SER A 11 30.93 -10.98 1.19
CA SER A 11 29.77 -10.40 1.88
C SER A 11 29.17 -9.20 1.13
N SER A 12 29.09 -9.30 -0.20
CA SER A 12 28.62 -8.24 -1.07
C SER A 12 27.33 -8.61 -1.76
N TYR A 13 26.51 -7.59 -2.04
CA TYR A 13 25.23 -7.73 -2.73
C TYR A 13 25.21 -6.84 -3.98
N THR A 14 24.92 -7.42 -5.12
CA THR A 14 24.78 -6.70 -6.39
C THR A 14 23.35 -6.74 -6.87
N ASN A 15 22.74 -5.58 -7.09
CA ASN A 15 21.39 -5.49 -7.65
C ASN A 15 21.45 -5.74 -9.16
N LEU A 16 20.89 -6.86 -9.60
CA LEU A 16 20.91 -7.27 -11.01
C LEU A 16 19.97 -6.46 -11.91
N LYS A 17 19.11 -5.63 -11.34
CA LYS A 17 18.29 -4.69 -12.11
C LYS A 17 19.11 -3.51 -12.64
N ASN A 18 20.18 -3.17 -11.95
CA ASN A 18 21.00 -2.00 -12.26
C ASN A 18 22.32 -2.35 -12.96
N GLN A 19 22.64 -3.63 -13.09
CA GLN A 19 23.88 -4.12 -13.70
C GLN A 19 23.61 -5.33 -14.58
N ASP A 20 24.09 -5.27 -15.83
CA ASP A 20 23.91 -6.35 -16.81
C ASP A 20 24.94 -7.49 -16.62
N PHE A 21 26.00 -7.22 -15.87
CA PHE A 21 27.04 -8.21 -15.58
C PHE A 21 27.71 -7.96 -14.22
N VAL A 22 28.24 -9.04 -13.65
CA VAL A 22 29.05 -9.00 -12.43
C VAL A 22 30.39 -9.67 -12.72
N MET A 23 31.50 -8.98 -12.42
CA MET A 23 32.85 -9.54 -12.52
C MET A 23 33.31 -9.97 -11.13
N PHE A 24 33.83 -11.18 -11.05
CA PHE A 24 34.46 -11.68 -9.85
C PHE A 24 35.73 -12.47 -10.21
N SER A 25 36.64 -12.53 -9.25
CA SER A 25 37.84 -13.33 -9.35
C SER A 25 37.76 -14.48 -8.34
N SER A 26 38.04 -15.69 -8.76
CA SER A 26 38.10 -16.86 -7.89
C SER A 26 39.30 -17.72 -8.23
N THR A 27 40.02 -18.13 -7.22
CA THR A 27 41.12 -19.10 -7.36
C THR A 27 40.64 -20.54 -7.19
N ASN A 28 39.39 -20.75 -6.75
CA ASN A 28 38.76 -22.04 -6.57
C ASN A 28 37.45 -22.12 -7.34
N LEU A 29 37.44 -22.86 -8.41
CA LEU A 29 36.27 -23.05 -9.27
C LEU A 29 35.31 -24.13 -8.75
N SER A 30 35.65 -24.78 -7.66
CA SER A 30 34.84 -25.88 -7.04
C SER A 30 33.98 -25.42 -5.88
N ASP A 31 33.97 -24.12 -5.53
CA ASP A 31 33.17 -23.60 -4.42
C ASP A 31 31.70 -23.57 -4.79
N VAL A 32 31.01 -24.57 -4.34
CA VAL A 32 29.54 -24.65 -4.37
C VAL A 32 28.99 -23.76 -3.25
N GLY A 33 28.04 -22.87 -3.58
CA GLY A 33 27.36 -22.04 -2.59
C GLY A 33 27.97 -20.67 -2.32
N ARG A 34 28.95 -20.23 -3.12
CA ARG A 34 29.49 -18.88 -3.02
C ARG A 34 28.47 -17.82 -3.43
N PHE A 35 27.71 -18.09 -4.48
CA PHE A 35 26.76 -17.12 -5.03
C PHE A 35 25.32 -17.57 -4.76
N ASN A 36 24.52 -16.69 -4.18
CA ASN A 36 23.10 -16.88 -3.99
C ASN A 36 22.30 -15.82 -4.76
N LEU A 37 21.22 -16.23 -5.40
CA LEU A 37 20.23 -15.31 -5.90
C LEU A 37 19.18 -15.08 -4.83
N ILE A 38 19.09 -13.83 -4.38
CA ILE A 38 18.10 -13.41 -3.39
C ILE A 38 17.05 -12.56 -4.09
N THR A 39 15.83 -13.00 -4.04
CA THR A 39 14.69 -12.17 -4.40
C THR A 39 14.15 -11.54 -3.13
N THR A 40 14.23 -10.21 -3.03
CA THR A 40 13.35 -9.55 -2.08
C THR A 40 11.96 -9.60 -2.69
N PRO A 41 10.98 -10.26 -2.06
CA PRO A 41 9.63 -9.93 -2.39
C PRO A 41 9.57 -8.41 -2.25
N VAL A 42 9.10 -7.72 -3.28
CA VAL A 42 8.46 -6.45 -3.04
C VAL A 42 7.29 -6.85 -2.16
N THR A 43 7.52 -6.94 -0.86
CA THR A 43 6.42 -6.64 0.02
C THR A 43 5.92 -5.33 -0.55
N LEU A 44 4.65 -5.26 -0.87
CA LEU A 44 3.92 -4.01 -0.77
C LEU A 44 3.98 -3.63 0.72
N SER A 45 5.18 -3.51 1.28
CA SER A 45 5.44 -2.57 2.30
C SER A 45 5.20 -1.26 1.57
N VAL A 46 4.04 -0.70 1.72
CA VAL A 46 3.98 0.72 1.97
C VAL A 46 5.22 0.96 2.80
N ASP A 47 6.28 1.51 2.19
CA ASP A 47 7.34 2.12 2.96
C ASP A 47 6.59 2.81 4.08
N ASP A 48 6.94 2.52 5.32
CA ASP A 48 6.58 3.37 6.44
C ASP A 48 7.25 4.72 6.13
N ILE A 49 6.70 5.40 5.13
CA ILE A 49 6.83 6.82 5.05
C ILE A 49 6.08 7.26 6.29
N THR A 50 6.83 7.54 7.34
CA THR A 50 6.38 8.28 8.51
C THR A 50 5.99 9.70 8.06
N ASN A 51 5.12 9.79 7.07
CA ASN A 51 4.31 10.93 6.80
C ASN A 51 3.14 10.81 7.76
N ASN A 52 3.23 11.53 8.88
CA ASN A 52 2.12 11.75 9.82
C ASN A 52 0.88 12.38 9.16
N ASN A 53 0.84 12.43 7.84
CA ASN A 53 -0.18 13.05 7.01
C ASN A 53 -0.98 12.05 6.18
N GLN A 54 -0.97 10.75 6.50
CA GLN A 54 -1.71 9.76 5.73
C GLN A 54 -3.19 9.75 6.10
N ILE A 55 -4.01 9.91 5.06
CA ILE A 55 -5.44 9.63 5.17
C ILE A 55 -5.62 8.12 5.32
N ARG A 56 -6.40 7.71 6.31
CA ARG A 56 -6.76 6.32 6.58
C ARG A 56 -8.25 6.12 6.39
N ILE A 57 -8.61 5.05 5.71
CA ILE A 57 -9.99 4.64 5.51
C ILE A 57 -10.12 3.24 6.09
N TYR A 58 -11.01 3.07 7.07
CA TYR A 58 -11.21 1.76 7.69
C TYR A 58 -12.62 1.61 8.26
N LYS A 59 -13.04 0.38 8.48
CA LYS A 59 -14.25 0.02 9.20
C LYS A 59 -13.86 -0.85 10.40
N SER A 60 -14.18 -0.40 11.60
CA SER A 60 -13.99 -1.19 12.80
C SER A 60 -15.02 -2.32 12.88
N GLN A 61 -14.63 -3.44 13.48
CA GLN A 61 -15.54 -4.57 13.67
C GLN A 61 -16.72 -4.15 14.55
N GLY A 62 -17.93 -4.46 14.10
CA GLY A 62 -19.18 -4.10 14.79
C GLY A 62 -19.63 -2.65 14.63
N ALA A 63 -18.85 -1.79 13.95
CA ALA A 63 -19.30 -0.43 13.67
C ALA A 63 -20.24 -0.40 12.46
N ASN A 64 -21.26 0.47 12.50
CA ASN A 64 -22.20 0.70 11.41
C ASN A 64 -21.75 1.87 10.52
N TYR A 65 -20.46 2.19 10.53
CA TYR A 65 -19.89 3.30 9.76
C TYR A 65 -18.46 2.99 9.31
N ILE A 66 -18.09 3.66 8.24
CA ILE A 66 -16.70 3.72 7.72
C ILE A 66 -16.06 4.96 8.32
N THR A 67 -14.85 4.83 8.83
CA THR A 67 -14.07 5.95 9.35
C THR A 67 -13.07 6.43 8.31
N VAL A 68 -13.02 7.74 8.09
CA VAL A 68 -11.98 8.44 7.34
C VAL A 68 -11.25 9.34 8.32
N ASP A 69 -9.95 9.18 8.43
CA ASP A 69 -9.07 9.88 9.37
C ASP A 69 -7.89 10.52 8.65
N GLY A 70 -7.44 11.69 9.08
CA GLY A 70 -6.34 12.42 8.45
C GLY A 70 -6.78 13.49 7.46
N LEU A 71 -8.06 13.89 7.44
CA LEU A 71 -8.61 14.87 6.50
C LEU A 71 -8.04 16.29 6.70
N SER A 72 -7.67 16.68 7.92
CA SER A 72 -7.06 17.99 8.17
C SER A 72 -5.71 18.22 7.47
N ASN A 73 -5.12 17.14 6.92
CA ASN A 73 -3.89 17.21 6.14
C ASN A 73 -4.15 17.47 4.64
N THR A 74 -5.41 17.63 4.25
CA THR A 74 -5.79 17.89 2.87
C THR A 74 -5.99 19.38 2.60
N ASN A 75 -5.75 19.80 1.36
CA ASN A 75 -5.98 21.17 0.94
C ASN A 75 -7.39 21.33 0.37
N GLY A 76 -8.41 21.32 1.25
CA GLY A 76 -9.81 21.45 0.86
C GLY A 76 -10.60 20.16 0.96
N ASP A 77 -11.87 20.26 0.61
CA ASP A 77 -12.82 19.14 0.68
C ASP A 77 -12.37 17.95 -0.16
N VAL A 78 -12.74 16.76 0.30
CA VAL A 78 -12.32 15.49 -0.29
C VAL A 78 -13.53 14.72 -0.79
N ASP A 79 -13.46 14.24 -2.02
CA ASP A 79 -14.50 13.38 -2.57
C ASP A 79 -14.25 11.93 -2.13
N PHE A 80 -15.18 11.40 -1.33
CA PHE A 80 -15.27 9.99 -0.99
C PHE A 80 -16.18 9.25 -1.96
N LYS A 81 -15.69 8.17 -2.53
CA LYS A 81 -16.46 7.26 -3.39
C LYS A 81 -16.29 5.83 -2.95
N LEU A 82 -17.40 5.10 -2.92
CA LEU A 82 -17.43 3.68 -2.56
C LEU A 82 -17.93 2.85 -3.73
N TYR A 83 -17.17 1.85 -4.11
CA TYR A 83 -17.48 0.95 -5.22
C TYR A 83 -17.66 -0.49 -4.70
N ASN A 84 -18.54 -1.24 -5.33
CA ASN A 84 -18.67 -2.67 -5.08
C ASN A 84 -17.63 -3.47 -5.88
N ILE A 85 -17.63 -4.80 -5.73
CA ILE A 85 -16.69 -5.71 -6.41
C ILE A 85 -16.81 -5.70 -7.94
N THR A 86 -17.93 -5.24 -8.50
CA THR A 86 -18.11 -5.12 -9.95
C THR A 86 -17.65 -3.77 -10.50
N GLY A 87 -17.14 -2.88 -9.61
CA GLY A 87 -16.73 -1.53 -9.96
C GLY A 87 -17.87 -0.52 -10.07
N ALA A 88 -19.10 -0.90 -9.68
CA ALA A 88 -20.22 0.04 -9.68
C ALA A 88 -20.12 0.98 -8.47
N LEU A 89 -20.36 2.27 -8.71
CA LEU A 89 -20.41 3.30 -7.67
C LEU A 89 -21.66 3.06 -6.80
N VAL A 90 -21.46 2.87 -5.49
CA VAL A 90 -22.52 2.61 -4.52
C VAL A 90 -22.82 3.84 -3.69
N MET A 91 -21.80 4.63 -3.38
CA MET A 91 -21.93 5.83 -2.56
C MET A 91 -20.93 6.88 -3.00
N SER A 92 -21.35 8.14 -2.94
CA SER A 92 -20.47 9.30 -3.13
C SER A 92 -20.82 10.35 -2.09
N LYS A 93 -19.79 10.93 -1.45
CA LYS A 93 -19.95 11.97 -0.42
C LYS A 93 -18.74 12.90 -0.44
N THR A 94 -18.98 14.20 -0.32
CA THR A 94 -17.92 15.17 -0.08
C THR A 94 -17.67 15.28 1.43
N LEU A 95 -16.41 15.19 1.84
CA LEU A 95 -15.96 15.25 3.23
C LEU A 95 -15.27 16.59 3.47
N ASP A 96 -15.63 17.26 4.56
CA ASP A 96 -15.07 18.54 4.96
C ASP A 96 -13.67 18.34 5.57
N SER A 97 -12.67 19.03 5.05
CA SER A 97 -11.30 18.99 5.57
C SER A 97 -11.09 19.70 6.92
N ASN A 98 -12.07 20.45 7.39
CA ASN A 98 -12.00 21.09 8.71
C ASN A 98 -12.15 20.07 9.86
N GLU A 99 -12.72 18.91 9.60
CA GLU A 99 -12.84 17.80 10.54
C GLU A 99 -11.84 16.70 10.21
N ASN A 100 -10.82 16.49 11.05
CA ASN A 100 -9.78 15.49 10.81
C ASN A 100 -10.31 14.07 10.67
N ARG A 101 -11.40 13.74 11.36
CA ARG A 101 -12.03 12.42 11.35
C ARG A 101 -13.51 12.53 11.07
N GLN A 102 -13.99 11.79 10.09
CA GLN A 102 -15.40 11.69 9.76
C GLN A 102 -15.89 10.26 9.69
N HIS A 103 -17.17 10.08 10.01
CA HIS A 103 -17.88 8.80 9.95
C HIS A 103 -18.93 8.83 8.84
N ILE A 104 -18.92 7.78 8.04
CA ILE A 104 -19.87 7.61 6.93
C ILE A 104 -20.70 6.37 7.23
N SER A 105 -22.01 6.53 7.38
CA SER A 105 -22.89 5.39 7.68
C SER A 105 -22.79 4.29 6.62
N SER A 106 -22.68 3.07 7.08
CA SER A 106 -22.70 1.85 6.27
C SER A 106 -23.94 0.97 6.47
N GLU A 107 -24.94 1.47 7.20
CA GLU A 107 -26.14 0.71 7.58
C GLU A 107 -26.96 0.21 6.39
N ASN A 108 -26.98 0.99 5.32
CA ASN A 108 -27.72 0.65 4.09
C ASN A 108 -26.90 -0.19 3.09
N LEU A 109 -25.67 -0.59 3.45
CA LEU A 109 -24.82 -1.39 2.59
C LEU A 109 -25.07 -2.88 2.84
N ILE A 110 -25.15 -3.64 1.76
CA ILE A 110 -25.25 -5.10 1.83
C ILE A 110 -23.89 -5.67 2.27
N ASN A 111 -23.89 -6.77 3.01
CA ASN A 111 -22.68 -7.45 3.41
C ASN A 111 -21.84 -7.81 2.18
N GLY A 112 -20.57 -7.46 2.21
CA GLY A 112 -19.69 -7.71 1.07
C GLY A 112 -18.38 -6.97 1.13
N VAL A 113 -17.66 -7.03 0.02
CA VAL A 113 -16.39 -6.33 -0.19
C VAL A 113 -16.62 -5.06 -0.99
N TYR A 114 -16.03 -3.97 -0.54
CA TYR A 114 -16.11 -2.66 -1.16
C TYR A 114 -14.73 -2.03 -1.30
N PHE A 115 -14.60 -1.13 -2.25
CA PHE A 115 -13.41 -0.32 -2.45
C PHE A 115 -13.76 1.14 -2.22
N ALA A 116 -13.17 1.74 -1.21
CA ALA A 116 -13.30 3.16 -0.92
C ALA A 116 -12.16 3.92 -1.59
N VAL A 117 -12.48 5.03 -2.21
CA VAL A 117 -11.52 5.92 -2.88
C VAL A 117 -11.77 7.35 -2.40
N LEU A 118 -10.70 8.03 -2.01
CA LEU A 118 -10.68 9.46 -1.72
C LEU A 118 -9.89 10.19 -2.79
N ASN A 119 -10.42 11.32 -3.24
CA ASN A 119 -9.76 12.17 -4.22
C ASN A 119 -9.81 13.64 -3.78
N ASN A 120 -8.65 14.23 -3.60
CA ASN A 120 -8.44 15.67 -3.38
C ASN A 120 -7.26 16.18 -4.21
N GLY A 121 -6.96 15.54 -5.35
CA GLY A 121 -5.71 15.72 -6.11
C GLY A 121 -4.64 14.68 -5.77
N THR A 122 -4.73 14.02 -4.60
CA THR A 122 -3.98 12.82 -4.24
C THR A 122 -4.97 11.69 -3.96
N LEU A 123 -4.77 10.53 -4.58
CA LEU A 123 -5.64 9.37 -4.40
C LEU A 123 -5.24 8.57 -3.16
N ALA A 124 -6.20 8.31 -2.28
CA ALA A 124 -6.11 7.30 -1.24
C ALA A 124 -7.20 6.25 -1.46
N SER A 125 -6.87 4.99 -1.29
CA SER A 125 -7.83 3.90 -1.48
C SER A 125 -7.70 2.84 -0.39
N SER A 126 -8.80 2.16 -0.10
CA SER A 126 -8.84 1.07 0.86
C SER A 126 -9.88 0.02 0.47
N LYS A 127 -9.56 -1.24 0.73
CA LYS A 127 -10.50 -2.36 0.63
C LYS A 127 -11.20 -2.53 1.97
N LEU A 128 -12.53 -2.57 1.96
CA LEU A 128 -13.37 -2.67 3.13
C LEU A 128 -14.24 -3.91 3.09
N PHE A 129 -14.47 -4.49 4.26
CA PHE A 129 -15.43 -5.59 4.47
C PHE A 129 -16.62 -5.05 5.27
N ILE A 130 -17.79 -5.11 4.68
CA ILE A 130 -19.06 -4.73 5.32
C ILE A 130 -19.76 -6.00 5.77
N LYS A 131 -20.09 -6.07 7.06
CA LYS A 131 -20.86 -7.14 7.69
C LYS A 131 -22.04 -6.54 8.41
#